data_5c55237ed4f82d27de5496277a6d2e7c
#
_entry.id   5c55237ed4f82d27de5496277a6d2e7c
#
_cell.length_a   1.000
_cell.length_b   1.000
_cell.length_c   1.000
_cell.angle_alpha   90.00
_cell.angle_beta   90.00
_cell.angle_gamma   90.00
#
_symmetry.space_group_name_H-M   'P 1'
#
loop_
_entity.id
_entity.type
_entity.pdbx_description
1 polymer ?
#
loop_
_entity_poly.entity_id
_entity_poly.type
_entity_poly.pdbx_seq_one_letter_code
_entity_poly.pdbx_strand_id
1 'polypeptide(L)'
;VSGRLVDHGKIHWVSVCSAVCLLVTFTVFATVHQSWVFFVCALMIGIGYGVGVPAFQCLFVNVAPHNMRGTATSTYLTSFDLGVGIGMLSAGFIASCAGLAVAYGVGAGCCLASLGVYLRWVRPSYEKHKLLV
;
A
#
# COMPACT_ATOMS: atom_id res chain seq x y z
N VAL A 1 10.21 6.82 -14.80
CA VAL A 1 10.22 7.96 -13.85
C VAL A 1 10.20 7.44 -12.41
N SER A 2 9.39 6.43 -12.10
CA SER A 2 9.27 5.82 -10.77
C SER A 2 10.58 5.19 -10.27
N GLY A 3 11.35 4.48 -11.12
CA GLY A 3 12.60 3.83 -10.73
C GLY A 3 13.69 4.79 -10.24
N ARG A 4 13.84 5.95 -10.88
CA ARG A 4 14.84 6.96 -10.47
C ARG A 4 14.57 7.58 -9.08
N LEU A 5 13.32 7.70 -8.67
CA LEU A 5 12.94 8.21 -7.34
C LEU A 5 13.24 7.18 -6.23
N VAL A 6 13.16 5.90 -6.56
CA VAL A 6 13.48 4.79 -5.65
C VAL A 6 15.00 4.68 -5.43
N ASP A 7 15.81 4.88 -6.47
CA ASP A 7 17.28 4.79 -6.41
C ASP A 7 17.94 5.89 -5.56
N HIS A 8 17.31 7.05 -5.39
CA HIS A 8 17.87 8.19 -4.63
C HIS A 8 17.59 8.15 -3.11
N GLY A 9 17.30 7.00 -2.52
CA GLY A 9 17.10 6.86 -1.07
C GLY A 9 15.80 7.47 -0.53
N LYS A 10 14.90 7.92 -1.41
CA LYS A 10 13.58 8.49 -1.07
C LYS A 10 12.45 7.46 -1.06
N ILE A 11 12.80 6.17 -0.99
CA ILE A 11 11.82 5.07 -1.03
C ILE A 11 10.76 5.18 0.07
N HIS A 12 11.14 5.68 1.25
CA HIS A 12 10.19 5.92 2.34
C HIS A 12 9.16 7.00 2.02
N TRP A 13 9.58 8.09 1.37
CA TRP A 13 8.67 9.15 0.96
C TRP A 13 7.67 8.66 -0.09
N VAL A 14 8.14 7.87 -1.04
CA VAL A 14 7.28 7.28 -2.07
C VAL A 14 6.26 6.32 -1.45
N SER A 15 6.69 5.44 -0.53
CA SER A 15 5.82 4.50 0.16
C SER A 15 4.78 5.20 1.03
N VAL A 16 5.17 6.23 1.77
CA VAL A 16 4.23 7.02 2.59
C VAL A 16 3.27 7.82 1.72
N CYS A 17 3.74 8.47 0.66
CA CYS A 17 2.88 9.20 -0.27
C CYS A 17 1.83 8.30 -0.91
N SER A 18 2.20 7.09 -1.37
CA SER A 18 1.26 6.15 -1.96
C SER A 18 0.22 5.68 -0.94
N ALA A 19 0.64 5.37 0.30
CA ALA A 19 -0.27 4.96 1.36
C ALA A 19 -1.25 6.08 1.76
N VAL A 20 -0.78 7.33 1.85
CA VAL A 20 -1.64 8.50 2.12
C VAL A 20 -2.60 8.75 0.97
N CYS A 21 -2.14 8.62 -0.26
CA CYS A 21 -3.00 8.77 -1.45
C CYS A 21 -4.15 7.74 -1.42
N LEU A 22 -3.86 6.47 -1.13
CA LEU A 22 -4.87 5.43 -0.99
C LEU A 22 -5.84 5.71 0.17
N LEU A 23 -5.31 6.13 1.33
CA LEU A 23 -6.13 6.49 2.48
C LEU A 23 -7.13 7.60 2.15
N VAL A 24 -6.66 8.69 1.55
CA VAL A 24 -7.52 9.82 1.13
C VAL A 24 -8.59 9.34 0.16
N THR A 25 -8.20 8.50 -0.81
CA THR A 25 -9.13 7.99 -1.83
C THR A 25 -10.22 7.12 -1.20
N PHE A 26 -9.88 6.19 -0.32
CA PHE A 26 -10.88 5.36 0.36
C PHE A 26 -11.80 6.18 1.27
N THR A 27 -11.27 7.20 1.93
CA THR A 27 -12.08 8.11 2.76
C THR A 27 -13.06 8.91 1.91
N VAL A 28 -12.63 9.42 0.75
CA VAL A 28 -13.49 10.14 -0.19
C VAL A 28 -14.57 9.21 -0.75
N PHE A 29 -14.22 7.98 -1.10
CA PHE A 29 -15.19 7.00 -1.55
C PHE A 29 -16.25 6.65 -0.49
N ALA A 30 -15.88 6.64 0.78
CA ALA A 30 -16.82 6.38 1.86
C ALA A 30 -17.81 7.53 2.10
N THR A 31 -17.42 8.77 1.75
CA THR A 31 -18.19 9.98 2.09
C THR A 31 -18.93 10.61 0.91
N VAL A 32 -18.41 10.48 -0.31
CA VAL A 32 -18.91 11.21 -1.48
C VAL A 32 -19.43 10.23 -2.54
N HIS A 33 -20.72 10.39 -2.90
CA HIS A 33 -21.43 9.49 -3.82
C HIS A 33 -21.65 10.11 -5.22
N GLN A 34 -20.85 11.09 -5.63
CA GLN A 34 -20.97 11.73 -6.93
C GLN A 34 -20.16 11.00 -8.01
N SER A 35 -20.77 10.82 -9.21
CA SER A 35 -20.15 10.08 -10.32
C SER A 35 -18.79 10.64 -10.79
N TRP A 36 -18.60 11.96 -10.76
CA TRP A 36 -17.33 12.59 -11.13
C TRP A 36 -16.20 12.25 -10.15
N VAL A 37 -16.52 12.15 -8.87
CA VAL A 37 -15.55 11.77 -7.82
C VAL A 37 -15.05 10.35 -8.05
N PHE A 38 -15.89 9.46 -8.58
CA PHE A 38 -15.51 8.10 -8.93
C PHE A 38 -14.32 8.07 -9.92
N PHE A 39 -14.35 8.86 -10.98
CA PHE A 39 -13.28 8.92 -11.98
C PHE A 39 -11.97 9.46 -11.39
N VAL A 40 -12.06 10.52 -10.58
CA VAL A 40 -10.88 11.11 -9.92
C VAL A 40 -10.26 10.11 -8.93
N CYS A 41 -11.08 9.43 -8.13
CA CYS A 41 -10.63 8.43 -7.19
C CYS A 41 -10.01 7.21 -7.89
N ALA A 42 -10.61 6.75 -9.00
CA ALA A 42 -10.06 5.64 -9.79
C ALA A 42 -8.64 5.98 -10.31
N LEU A 43 -8.45 7.22 -10.78
CA LEU A 43 -7.15 7.70 -11.23
C LEU A 43 -6.14 7.75 -10.06
N MET A 44 -6.55 8.25 -8.90
CA MET A 44 -5.71 8.30 -7.70
C MET A 44 -5.33 6.90 -7.19
N ILE A 45 -6.27 5.94 -7.21
CA ILE A 45 -5.99 4.53 -6.88
C ILE A 45 -4.95 3.97 -7.86
N GLY A 46 -5.14 4.20 -9.16
CA GLY A 46 -4.20 3.74 -10.20
C GLY A 46 -2.78 4.26 -9.97
N ILE A 47 -2.63 5.54 -9.65
CA ILE A 47 -1.33 6.14 -9.32
C ILE A 47 -0.79 5.57 -8.00
N GLY A 48 -1.60 5.51 -6.95
CA GLY A 48 -1.21 4.99 -5.64
C GLY A 48 -0.71 3.55 -5.69
N TYR A 49 -1.44 2.65 -6.34
CA TYR A 49 -1.01 1.26 -6.54
C TYR A 49 0.15 1.13 -7.53
N GLY A 50 0.10 1.85 -8.66
CA GLY A 50 1.13 1.79 -9.69
C GLY A 50 2.52 2.20 -9.21
N VAL A 51 2.59 3.10 -8.24
CA VAL A 51 3.85 3.55 -7.62
C VAL A 51 4.13 2.79 -6.32
N GLY A 52 3.11 2.50 -5.53
CA GLY A 52 3.23 1.87 -4.21
C GLY A 52 3.73 0.43 -4.29
N VAL A 53 3.13 -0.41 -5.13
CA VAL A 53 3.49 -1.84 -5.23
C VAL A 53 4.97 -2.05 -5.55
N PRO A 54 5.55 -1.43 -6.62
CA PRO A 54 6.97 -1.59 -6.90
C PRO A 54 7.88 -0.94 -5.84
N ALA A 55 7.43 0.13 -5.18
CA ALA A 55 8.20 0.76 -4.11
C ALA A 55 8.33 -0.16 -2.89
N PHE A 56 7.24 -0.79 -2.46
CA PHE A 56 7.27 -1.77 -1.36
C PHE A 56 8.06 -3.03 -1.75
N GLN A 57 7.91 -3.53 -2.96
CA GLN A 57 8.70 -4.66 -3.44
C GLN A 57 10.21 -4.38 -3.39
N CYS A 58 10.62 -3.21 -3.87
CA CYS A 58 12.01 -2.76 -3.83
C CYS A 58 12.52 -2.64 -2.38
N LEU A 59 11.69 -2.14 -1.47
CA LEU A 59 12.03 -2.04 -0.05
C LEU A 59 12.30 -3.41 0.57
N PHE A 60 11.47 -4.42 0.30
CA PHE A 60 11.66 -5.79 0.78
C PHE A 60 12.92 -6.44 0.20
N VAL A 61 13.17 -6.25 -1.10
CA VAL A 61 14.36 -6.78 -1.77
C VAL A 61 15.65 -6.14 -1.25
N ASN A 62 15.62 -4.84 -0.92
CA ASN A 62 16.80 -4.13 -0.40
C ASN A 62 17.17 -4.49 1.03
N VAL A 63 16.23 -5.02 1.82
CA VAL A 63 16.51 -5.52 3.18
C VAL A 63 17.06 -6.94 3.16
N ALA A 64 16.82 -7.70 2.09
CA ALA A 64 17.23 -9.09 1.96
C ALA A 64 18.70 -9.22 1.53
N PRO A 65 19.46 -10.19 2.11
CA PRO A 65 20.82 -10.53 1.64
C PRO A 65 20.82 -10.91 0.16
N HIS A 66 21.92 -10.68 -0.54
CA HIS A 66 22.05 -10.93 -1.99
C HIS A 66 21.62 -12.33 -2.44
N ASN A 67 21.92 -13.34 -1.63
CA ASN A 67 21.58 -14.74 -1.88
C ASN A 67 20.10 -15.08 -1.64
N MET A 68 19.32 -14.20 -0.98
CA MET A 68 17.91 -14.41 -0.62
C MET A 68 16.91 -13.44 -1.29
N ARG A 69 17.38 -12.63 -2.22
CA ARG A 69 16.51 -11.63 -2.90
C ARG A 69 15.34 -12.26 -3.65
N GLY A 70 15.53 -13.43 -4.26
CA GLY A 70 14.46 -14.18 -4.90
C GLY A 70 13.37 -14.61 -3.90
N THR A 71 13.80 -15.13 -2.75
CA THR A 71 12.88 -15.51 -1.66
C THR A 71 12.14 -14.31 -1.09
N ALA A 72 12.80 -13.18 -0.91
CA ALA A 72 12.17 -11.94 -0.45
C ALA A 72 11.08 -11.46 -1.43
N THR A 73 11.37 -11.51 -2.74
CA THR A 73 10.40 -11.15 -3.77
C THR A 73 9.19 -12.07 -3.76
N SER A 74 9.38 -13.38 -3.72
CA SER A 74 8.28 -14.35 -3.68
C SER A 74 7.44 -14.22 -2.41
N THR A 75 8.07 -14.01 -1.25
CA THR A 75 7.36 -13.78 0.02
C THR A 75 6.52 -12.51 -0.04
N TYR A 76 7.07 -11.42 -0.59
CA TYR A 76 6.31 -10.18 -0.77
C TYR A 76 5.09 -10.40 -1.66
N LEU A 77 5.27 -11.01 -2.84
CA LEU A 77 4.18 -11.24 -3.79
C LEU A 77 3.10 -12.16 -3.20
N THR A 78 3.49 -13.24 -2.55
CA THR A 78 2.54 -14.15 -1.88
C THR A 78 1.75 -13.43 -0.80
N SER A 79 2.41 -12.61 0.03
CA SER A 79 1.73 -11.82 1.07
C SER A 79 0.78 -10.79 0.48
N PHE A 80 1.18 -10.16 -0.64
CA PHE A 80 0.35 -9.20 -1.36
C PHE A 80 -0.90 -9.89 -1.93
N ASP A 81 -0.74 -11.02 -2.61
CA ASP A 81 -1.85 -11.76 -3.20
C ASP A 81 -2.83 -12.30 -2.14
N LEU A 82 -2.31 -12.79 -1.02
CA LEU A 82 -3.14 -13.20 0.12
C LEU A 82 -3.91 -12.00 0.70
N GLY A 83 -3.25 -10.86 0.85
CA GLY A 83 -3.89 -9.63 1.33
C GLY A 83 -5.00 -9.16 0.40
N VAL A 84 -4.76 -9.18 -0.91
CA VAL A 84 -5.77 -8.83 -1.93
C VAL A 84 -6.94 -9.82 -1.90
N GLY A 85 -6.67 -11.12 -1.86
CA GLY A 85 -7.70 -12.15 -1.81
C GLY A 85 -8.62 -12.02 -0.58
N ILE A 86 -8.03 -11.94 0.61
CA ILE A 86 -8.78 -11.76 1.86
C ILE A 86 -9.52 -10.42 1.85
N GLY A 87 -8.87 -9.35 1.36
CA GLY A 87 -9.45 -8.02 1.25
C GLY A 87 -10.68 -7.98 0.34
N MET A 88 -10.62 -8.62 -0.83
CA MET A 88 -11.75 -8.68 -1.76
C MET A 88 -12.94 -9.45 -1.18
N LEU A 89 -12.68 -10.61 -0.55
CA LEU A 89 -13.73 -11.42 0.06
C LEU A 89 -14.41 -10.68 1.22
N SER A 90 -13.62 -10.09 2.11
CA SER A 90 -14.15 -9.34 3.26
C SER A 90 -14.89 -8.08 2.82
N ALA A 91 -14.36 -7.31 1.87
CA ALA A 91 -15.00 -6.13 1.33
C ALA A 91 -16.33 -6.46 0.63
N GLY A 92 -16.37 -7.55 -0.16
CA GLY A 92 -17.59 -8.03 -0.81
C GLY A 92 -18.66 -8.42 0.22
N PHE A 93 -18.28 -9.15 1.28
CA PHE A 93 -19.17 -9.53 2.36
C PHE A 93 -19.71 -8.30 3.12
N ILE A 94 -18.84 -7.37 3.50
CA ILE A 94 -19.24 -6.13 4.18
C ILE A 94 -20.16 -5.29 3.29
N ALA A 95 -19.84 -5.16 2.00
CA ALA A 95 -20.64 -4.41 1.05
C ALA A 95 -22.06 -5.01 0.89
N SER A 96 -22.19 -6.33 0.91
CA SER A 96 -23.50 -7.00 0.82
C SER A 96 -24.34 -6.87 2.09
N CYS A 97 -23.71 -6.82 3.27
CA CYS A 97 -24.44 -6.74 4.56
C CYS A 97 -24.69 -5.31 5.03
N ALA A 98 -23.73 -4.40 4.85
CA ALA A 98 -23.75 -3.07 5.44
C ALA A 98 -23.64 -1.93 4.41
N GLY A 99 -23.50 -2.26 3.12
CA GLY A 99 -23.40 -1.30 2.03
C GLY A 99 -21.97 -0.91 1.68
N LEU A 100 -21.84 -0.34 0.49
CA LEU A 100 -20.57 -0.04 -0.14
C LEU A 100 -19.75 1.03 0.63
N ALA A 101 -20.44 2.04 1.18
CA ALA A 101 -19.80 3.10 1.96
C ALA A 101 -19.08 2.56 3.21
N VAL A 102 -19.70 1.59 3.89
CA VAL A 102 -19.10 0.94 5.07
C VAL A 102 -17.87 0.11 4.66
N ALA A 103 -17.94 -0.61 3.54
CA ALA A 103 -16.81 -1.37 3.04
C ALA A 103 -15.59 -0.48 2.74
N TYR A 104 -15.80 0.68 2.11
CA TYR A 104 -14.73 1.66 1.88
C TYR A 104 -14.24 2.30 3.18
N GLY A 105 -15.11 2.55 4.14
CA GLY A 105 -14.73 3.04 5.47
C GLY A 105 -13.83 2.07 6.23
N VAL A 106 -14.13 0.78 6.18
CA VAL A 106 -13.27 -0.28 6.74
C VAL A 106 -11.93 -0.33 6.01
N GLY A 107 -11.94 -0.21 4.68
CA GLY A 107 -10.71 -0.11 3.86
C GLY A 107 -9.83 1.07 4.28
N ALA A 108 -10.41 2.24 4.51
CA ALA A 108 -9.70 3.42 5.03
C ALA A 108 -9.09 3.15 6.40
N GLY A 109 -9.82 2.49 7.29
CA GLY A 109 -9.32 2.08 8.62
C GLY A 109 -8.12 1.11 8.52
N CYS A 110 -8.18 0.14 7.62
CA CYS A 110 -7.06 -0.77 7.34
C CYS A 110 -5.84 -0.03 6.77
N CYS A 111 -6.04 0.97 5.91
CA CYS A 111 -4.96 1.80 5.40
C CYS A 111 -4.29 2.62 6.52
N LEU A 112 -5.07 3.18 7.46
CA LEU A 112 -4.53 3.87 8.64
C LEU A 112 -3.71 2.94 9.53
N ALA A 113 -4.22 1.74 9.81
CA ALA A 113 -3.51 0.74 10.59
C ALA A 113 -2.20 0.33 9.91
N SER A 114 -2.24 0.07 8.60
CA SER A 114 -1.06 -0.27 7.81
C SER A 114 0.00 0.85 7.82
N LEU A 115 -0.43 2.11 7.66
CA LEU A 115 0.46 3.28 7.74
C LEU A 115 1.09 3.41 9.12
N GLY A 116 0.31 3.19 10.19
CA GLY A 116 0.79 3.19 11.58
C GLY A 116 1.85 2.12 11.82
N VAL A 117 1.61 0.89 11.38
CA VAL A 117 2.58 -0.22 11.46
C VAL A 117 3.85 0.11 10.67
N TYR A 118 3.68 0.64 9.45
CA TYR A 118 4.81 1.03 8.61
C TYR A 118 5.72 2.07 9.29
N LEU A 119 5.13 3.14 9.83
CA LEU A 119 5.88 4.23 10.46
C LEU A 119 6.55 3.79 11.77
N ARG A 120 5.91 2.90 12.55
CA ARG A 120 6.39 2.50 13.86
C ARG A 120 7.40 1.36 13.82
N TRP A 121 7.27 0.43 12.87
CA TRP A 121 8.06 -0.80 12.83
C TRP A 121 8.96 -0.91 11.60
N VAL A 122 8.46 -0.62 10.42
CA VAL A 122 9.20 -0.84 9.18
C VAL A 122 10.26 0.23 8.98
N ARG A 123 9.91 1.50 9.17
CA ARG A 123 10.85 2.61 9.00
C ARG A 123 12.08 2.51 9.90
N PRO A 124 11.98 2.32 11.23
CA PRO A 124 13.16 2.23 12.08
C PRO A 124 13.98 0.95 11.82
N SER A 125 13.34 -0.15 11.45
CA SER A 125 14.03 -1.39 11.07
C SER A 125 14.86 -1.23 9.80
N TYR A 126 14.30 -0.56 8.79
CA TYR A 126 15.01 -0.30 7.54
C TYR A 126 16.24 0.60 7.74
N GLU A 127 16.11 1.67 8.53
CA GLU A 127 17.23 2.58 8.82
C GLU A 127 18.37 1.88 9.55
N LYS A 128 18.07 0.93 10.44
CA LYS A 128 19.08 0.12 11.13
C LYS A 128 19.85 -0.84 10.23
N HIS A 129 19.17 -1.46 9.25
CA HIS A 129 19.79 -2.43 8.35
C HIS A 129 20.48 -1.79 7.15
N LYS A 130 20.09 -0.60 6.74
CA LYS A 130 20.75 0.17 5.67
C LYS A 130 22.18 0.61 6.03
N LEU A 131 22.50 0.67 7.31
CA LEU A 131 23.83 1.06 7.81
C LEU A 131 24.86 -0.09 7.79
N LEU A 132 24.45 -1.30 7.38
CA LEU A 132 25.30 -2.50 7.35
C LEU A 132 25.69 -2.93 5.92
N VAL A 133 25.37 -2.13 4.91
CA VAL A 133 25.80 -2.29 3.51
C VAL A 133 26.56 -1.04 3.07
#